data_b2180590d7e8140fa906608ca681a49b
#
_entry.id   b2180590d7e8140fa906608ca681a49b
#
_cell.length_a   1.000
_cell.length_b   1.000
_cell.length_c   1.000
_cell.angle_alpha   90.00
_cell.angle_beta   90.00
_cell.angle_gamma   90.00
#
_symmetry.space_group_name_H-M   'P 1'
#
loop_
_entity.id
_entity.type
_entity.pdbx_description
1 polymer ?
#
loop_
_entity_poly.entity_id
_entity_poly.type
_entity_poly.pdbx_seq_one_letter_code
_entity_poly.pdbx_strand_id
1 'polypeptide(L)'
;MNCGFTLFDTAVGTCGIAWSEHGVTCLQLPEADRARTHERLLSMVPGGLESTPPPHVRGAITAVVRHLRGEPGDLASVDLDMSGVPPFCRRVYDTARAIPAGETLTYAAVAERMGKPGAARAVGQALARNPFALIVPCHRVVAAGGKPGGFSASGGVTTKLGLLAIERAGAQRPAGAGGPAGAYPFDPVTAVAYLRASDPALADLIDSTGPFAMSLNEAASVFGALAEAVVYQQLSNKAAATIHRRVRALFPDSSEGLLPEQILGASDEQLRSAGLSRPKLASLRDLAHKVDAGVLPELEAIRGMDDEAVIQCLSSVRGIGRWTAQMFLMFRLGRPDVLPVDDYGIRNGFSIAFGKTALAGREEIETRSARWRPFRTVACWYLWEAVERTKRGSSA
;
A
#
# COMPACT_ATOMS: atom_id res chain seq x y z
N MET A 1 -34.70 5.89 -15.96
CA MET A 1 -34.18 4.91 -14.95
C MET A 1 -33.51 5.70 -13.86
N ASN A 2 -33.92 5.53 -12.58
CA ASN A 2 -33.28 6.21 -11.48
C ASN A 2 -31.92 5.53 -11.21
N CYS A 3 -30.83 6.15 -11.67
CA CYS A 3 -29.47 5.72 -11.36
C CYS A 3 -29.02 6.41 -10.09
N GLY A 4 -28.68 5.61 -9.06
CA GLY A 4 -28.00 6.11 -7.88
C GLY A 4 -26.50 6.14 -8.08
N PHE A 5 -25.79 7.05 -7.42
CA PHE A 5 -24.33 7.03 -7.38
C PHE A 5 -23.81 7.51 -6.01
N THR A 6 -22.56 7.19 -5.72
CA THR A 6 -21.82 7.72 -4.57
C THR A 6 -20.31 7.72 -4.81
N LEU A 7 -19.60 8.52 -4.05
CA LEU A 7 -18.14 8.52 -3.98
C LEU A 7 -17.67 7.81 -2.71
N PHE A 8 -16.55 7.09 -2.79
CA PHE A 8 -15.96 6.39 -1.65
C PHE A 8 -14.43 6.38 -1.73
N ASP A 9 -13.79 6.39 -0.58
CA ASP A 9 -12.33 6.48 -0.52
C ASP A 9 -11.68 5.10 -0.54
N THR A 10 -10.53 5.00 -1.22
CA THR A 10 -9.75 3.79 -1.39
C THR A 10 -8.27 4.06 -1.15
N ALA A 11 -7.46 3.00 -1.09
CA ALA A 11 -6.00 3.12 -0.96
C ALA A 11 -5.34 3.91 -2.12
N VAL A 12 -5.99 3.98 -3.28
CA VAL A 12 -5.44 4.69 -4.46
C VAL A 12 -6.09 6.05 -4.70
N GLY A 13 -7.04 6.48 -3.86
CA GLY A 13 -7.77 7.74 -3.95
C GLY A 13 -9.29 7.55 -3.95
N THR A 14 -10.04 8.63 -4.20
CA THR A 14 -11.50 8.59 -4.22
C THR A 14 -12.01 7.97 -5.51
N CYS A 15 -12.77 6.87 -5.42
CA CYS A 15 -13.50 6.23 -6.51
C CYS A 15 -14.96 6.68 -6.53
N GLY A 16 -15.64 6.46 -7.66
CA GLY A 16 -17.08 6.64 -7.80
C GLY A 16 -17.75 5.38 -8.31
N ILE A 17 -18.94 5.08 -7.79
CA ILE A 17 -19.77 3.96 -8.26
C ILE A 17 -21.18 4.41 -8.53
N ALA A 18 -21.76 3.91 -9.61
CA ALA A 18 -23.16 4.13 -9.94
C ALA A 18 -23.87 2.80 -10.15
N TRP A 19 -25.19 2.78 -9.94
CA TRP A 19 -26.00 1.57 -9.99
C TRP A 19 -27.44 1.85 -10.46
N SER A 20 -28.05 0.80 -10.97
CA SER A 20 -29.50 0.69 -11.21
C SER A 20 -30.11 -0.37 -10.27
N GLU A 21 -31.38 -0.69 -10.47
CA GLU A 21 -32.03 -1.84 -9.80
C GLU A 21 -31.45 -3.21 -10.21
N HIS A 22 -30.74 -3.26 -11.35
CA HIS A 22 -30.18 -4.49 -11.92
C HIS A 22 -28.70 -4.72 -11.57
N GLY A 23 -28.02 -3.75 -10.94
CA GLY A 23 -26.62 -3.88 -10.56
C GLY A 23 -25.80 -2.62 -10.80
N VAL A 24 -24.49 -2.76 -10.72
CA VAL A 24 -23.53 -1.67 -10.97
C VAL A 24 -23.56 -1.30 -12.44
N THR A 25 -23.75 -0.01 -12.72
CA THR A 25 -23.74 0.55 -14.11
C THR A 25 -22.40 1.17 -14.48
N CYS A 26 -21.63 1.62 -13.47
CA CYS A 26 -20.35 2.28 -13.67
C CYS A 26 -19.47 2.19 -12.39
N LEU A 27 -18.17 2.02 -12.60
CA LEU A 27 -17.13 2.25 -11.58
C LEU A 27 -16.07 3.17 -12.16
N GLN A 28 -15.88 4.33 -11.53
CA GLN A 28 -14.88 5.32 -11.89
C GLN A 28 -13.68 5.24 -10.94
N LEU A 29 -12.49 5.06 -11.50
CA LEU A 29 -11.23 5.16 -10.78
C LEU A 29 -10.91 6.63 -10.43
N PRO A 30 -10.00 6.90 -9.47
CA PRO A 30 -9.68 8.26 -9.07
C PRO A 30 -9.18 9.11 -10.24
N GLU A 31 -9.65 10.34 -10.30
CA GLU A 31 -9.07 11.42 -11.08
C GLU A 31 -8.05 12.21 -10.24
N ALA A 32 -7.65 13.40 -10.69
CA ALA A 32 -6.68 14.23 -9.98
C ALA A 32 -7.11 14.59 -8.54
N ASP A 33 -8.41 14.75 -8.32
CA ASP A 33 -9.02 15.03 -7.03
C ASP A 33 -10.46 14.48 -6.96
N ARG A 34 -11.09 14.61 -5.78
CA ARG A 34 -12.46 14.17 -5.52
C ARG A 34 -13.48 14.89 -6.42
N ALA A 35 -13.30 16.17 -6.66
CA ALA A 35 -14.22 16.96 -7.48
C ALA A 35 -14.18 16.49 -8.95
N ARG A 36 -12.99 16.25 -9.49
CA ARG A 36 -12.81 15.70 -10.84
C ARG A 36 -13.36 14.29 -10.98
N THR A 37 -13.18 13.44 -9.96
CA THR A 37 -13.78 12.09 -9.94
C THR A 37 -15.31 12.18 -9.97
N HIS A 38 -15.89 13.10 -9.22
CA HIS A 38 -17.34 13.36 -9.22
C HIS A 38 -17.85 13.85 -10.57
N GLU A 39 -17.20 14.88 -11.16
CA GLU A 39 -17.54 15.39 -12.50
C GLU A 39 -17.50 14.28 -13.54
N ARG A 40 -16.45 13.46 -13.50
CA ARG A 40 -16.27 12.36 -14.45
C ARG A 40 -17.39 11.33 -14.30
N LEU A 41 -17.72 10.94 -13.07
CA LEU A 41 -18.79 10.00 -12.78
C LEU A 41 -20.14 10.54 -13.28
N LEU A 42 -20.48 11.80 -13.01
CA LEU A 42 -21.70 12.43 -13.50
C LEU A 42 -21.80 12.44 -15.03
N SER A 43 -20.67 12.62 -15.72
CA SER A 43 -20.65 12.55 -17.19
C SER A 43 -21.00 11.17 -17.75
N MET A 44 -20.79 10.11 -16.95
CA MET A 44 -21.10 8.72 -17.32
C MET A 44 -22.53 8.30 -16.94
N VAL A 45 -23.14 8.99 -15.98
CA VAL A 45 -24.51 8.72 -15.50
C VAL A 45 -25.37 9.99 -15.49
N PRO A 46 -25.71 10.54 -16.66
CA PRO A 46 -26.49 11.77 -16.76
C PRO A 46 -27.85 11.62 -16.05
N GLY A 47 -28.15 12.56 -15.16
CA GLY A 47 -29.37 12.53 -14.34
C GLY A 47 -29.33 11.58 -13.13
N GLY A 48 -28.19 10.99 -12.84
CA GLY A 48 -27.99 10.20 -11.61
C GLY A 48 -28.15 11.06 -10.36
N LEU A 49 -28.64 10.45 -9.27
CA LEU A 49 -28.79 11.10 -7.96
C LEU A 49 -27.79 10.52 -6.98
N GLU A 50 -27.06 11.40 -6.28
CA GLU A 50 -26.23 10.96 -5.18
C GLU A 50 -27.11 10.42 -4.06
N SER A 51 -26.87 9.16 -3.67
CA SER A 51 -27.75 8.45 -2.74
C SER A 51 -26.98 7.39 -1.94
N THR A 52 -27.60 6.94 -0.86
CA THR A 52 -27.05 5.84 -0.05
C THR A 52 -27.07 4.54 -0.84
N PRO A 53 -25.94 3.84 -1.01
CA PRO A 53 -25.87 2.60 -1.78
C PRO A 53 -26.68 1.48 -1.11
N PRO A 54 -27.44 0.70 -1.89
CA PRO A 54 -28.17 -0.47 -1.40
C PRO A 54 -27.20 -1.60 -0.98
N PRO A 55 -27.66 -2.64 -0.28
CA PRO A 55 -26.79 -3.68 0.27
C PRO A 55 -25.83 -4.34 -0.73
N HIS A 56 -26.30 -4.68 -1.94
CA HIS A 56 -25.47 -5.31 -2.98
C HIS A 56 -24.38 -4.36 -3.50
N VAL A 57 -24.66 -3.06 -3.61
CA VAL A 57 -23.66 -2.04 -3.99
C VAL A 57 -22.68 -1.79 -2.86
N ARG A 58 -23.12 -1.81 -1.59
CA ARG A 58 -22.19 -1.75 -0.44
C ARG A 58 -21.21 -2.92 -0.44
N GLY A 59 -21.71 -4.13 -0.80
CA GLY A 59 -20.86 -5.30 -1.01
C GLY A 59 -19.81 -5.07 -2.10
N ALA A 60 -20.22 -4.51 -3.23
CA ALA A 60 -19.30 -4.15 -4.32
C ALA A 60 -18.26 -3.11 -3.90
N ILE A 61 -18.66 -2.05 -3.18
CA ILE A 61 -17.74 -1.04 -2.63
C ILE A 61 -16.71 -1.70 -1.71
N THR A 62 -17.17 -2.56 -0.78
CA THR A 62 -16.27 -3.29 0.13
C THR A 62 -15.28 -4.15 -0.65
N ALA A 63 -15.73 -4.88 -1.66
CA ALA A 63 -14.87 -5.72 -2.50
C ALA A 63 -13.83 -4.88 -3.26
N VAL A 64 -14.21 -3.72 -3.82
CA VAL A 64 -13.30 -2.77 -4.49
C VAL A 64 -12.26 -2.21 -3.52
N VAL A 65 -12.69 -1.77 -2.32
CA VAL A 65 -11.77 -1.22 -1.30
C VAL A 65 -10.74 -2.28 -0.88
N ARG A 66 -11.17 -3.52 -0.62
CA ARG A 66 -10.28 -4.62 -0.27
C ARG A 66 -9.32 -4.95 -1.42
N HIS A 67 -9.84 -5.06 -2.64
CA HIS A 67 -9.03 -5.35 -3.82
C HIS A 67 -7.92 -4.31 -4.03
N LEU A 68 -8.24 -3.02 -3.89
CA LEU A 68 -7.27 -1.93 -4.01
C LEU A 68 -6.27 -1.84 -2.85
N ARG A 69 -6.47 -2.60 -1.77
CA ARG A 69 -5.49 -2.84 -0.70
C ARG A 69 -4.62 -4.09 -0.96
N GLY A 70 -4.81 -4.78 -2.07
CA GLY A 70 -4.14 -6.05 -2.35
C GLY A 70 -4.67 -7.22 -1.52
N GLU A 71 -5.84 -7.08 -0.91
CA GLU A 71 -6.50 -8.15 -0.17
C GLU A 71 -7.27 -9.07 -1.14
N PRO A 72 -7.38 -10.38 -0.83
CA PRO A 72 -8.23 -11.27 -1.60
C PRO A 72 -9.67 -10.75 -1.63
N GLY A 73 -10.22 -10.55 -2.82
CA GLY A 73 -11.58 -10.10 -3.03
C GLY A 73 -12.11 -10.64 -4.35
N ASP A 74 -13.35 -11.11 -4.33
CA ASP A 74 -14.01 -11.58 -5.54
C ASP A 74 -14.83 -10.44 -6.17
N LEU A 75 -14.21 -9.72 -7.11
CA LEU A 75 -14.92 -8.76 -7.95
C LEU A 75 -15.75 -9.43 -9.04
N ALA A 76 -15.54 -10.72 -9.30
CA ALA A 76 -16.29 -11.45 -10.31
C ALA A 76 -17.72 -11.75 -9.85
N SER A 77 -17.99 -11.75 -8.55
CA SER A 77 -19.34 -11.90 -7.99
C SER A 77 -20.22 -10.64 -8.05
N VAL A 78 -19.64 -9.48 -8.39
CA VAL A 78 -20.40 -8.21 -8.46
C VAL A 78 -21.36 -8.24 -9.65
N ASP A 79 -22.65 -8.01 -9.38
CA ASP A 79 -23.67 -7.88 -10.41
C ASP A 79 -23.50 -6.59 -11.20
N LEU A 80 -23.43 -6.72 -12.52
CA LEU A 80 -23.29 -5.61 -13.45
C LEU A 80 -24.57 -5.43 -14.27
N ASP A 81 -25.06 -4.20 -14.33
CA ASP A 81 -26.09 -3.87 -15.29
C ASP A 81 -25.47 -3.64 -16.68
N MET A 82 -25.53 -4.66 -17.48
CA MET A 82 -25.01 -4.65 -18.86
C MET A 82 -26.12 -4.35 -19.91
N SER A 83 -27.29 -3.89 -19.51
CA SER A 83 -28.45 -3.68 -20.43
C SER A 83 -28.11 -2.79 -21.63
N GLY A 84 -27.32 -1.74 -21.42
CA GLY A 84 -26.83 -0.84 -22.46
C GLY A 84 -25.53 -1.27 -23.17
N VAL A 85 -24.94 -2.41 -22.81
CA VAL A 85 -23.64 -2.85 -23.36
C VAL A 85 -23.84 -3.68 -24.63
N PRO A 86 -23.19 -3.34 -25.77
CA PRO A 86 -23.29 -4.12 -27.01
C PRO A 86 -22.85 -5.58 -26.82
N PRO A 87 -23.48 -6.54 -27.55
CA PRO A 87 -23.21 -7.97 -27.38
C PRO A 87 -21.73 -8.38 -27.51
N PHE A 88 -20.99 -7.76 -28.42
CA PHE A 88 -19.55 -7.99 -28.57
C PHE A 88 -18.80 -7.53 -27.34
N CYS A 89 -19.10 -6.34 -26.80
CA CYS A 89 -18.46 -5.80 -25.62
C CYS A 89 -18.75 -6.66 -24.38
N ARG A 90 -19.99 -7.16 -24.22
CA ARG A 90 -20.32 -8.10 -23.12
C ARG A 90 -19.42 -9.32 -23.14
N ARG A 91 -19.26 -9.97 -24.29
CA ARG A 91 -18.37 -11.14 -24.43
C ARG A 91 -16.91 -10.81 -24.10
N VAL A 92 -16.43 -9.62 -24.49
CA VAL A 92 -15.10 -9.14 -24.13
C VAL A 92 -14.99 -8.96 -22.61
N TYR A 93 -15.99 -8.36 -21.97
CA TYR A 93 -16.02 -8.10 -20.53
C TYR A 93 -16.09 -9.41 -19.72
N ASP A 94 -16.93 -10.34 -20.13
CA ASP A 94 -17.04 -11.67 -19.50
C ASP A 94 -15.70 -12.43 -19.59
N THR A 95 -15.07 -12.40 -20.78
CA THR A 95 -13.75 -13.04 -20.95
C THR A 95 -12.67 -12.35 -20.13
N ALA A 96 -12.70 -11.02 -19.99
CA ALA A 96 -11.76 -10.29 -19.16
C ALA A 96 -11.97 -10.57 -17.67
N ARG A 97 -13.23 -10.65 -17.19
CA ARG A 97 -13.57 -10.99 -15.80
C ARG A 97 -13.07 -12.38 -15.38
N ALA A 98 -12.96 -13.29 -16.32
CA ALA A 98 -12.42 -14.63 -16.08
C ALA A 98 -10.89 -14.68 -15.94
N ILE A 99 -10.16 -13.58 -16.12
CA ILE A 99 -8.72 -13.50 -15.90
C ILE A 99 -8.49 -13.35 -14.39
N PRO A 100 -7.80 -14.27 -13.71
CA PRO A 100 -7.53 -14.15 -12.28
C PRO A 100 -6.71 -12.89 -11.93
N ALA A 101 -6.84 -12.42 -10.70
CA ALA A 101 -5.99 -11.36 -10.18
C ALA A 101 -4.51 -11.78 -10.21
N GLY A 102 -3.64 -10.86 -10.60
CA GLY A 102 -2.20 -11.11 -10.77
C GLY A 102 -1.80 -11.76 -12.09
N GLU A 103 -2.77 -12.26 -12.88
CA GLU A 103 -2.53 -12.80 -14.22
C GLU A 103 -2.84 -11.76 -15.31
N THR A 104 -2.25 -11.98 -16.49
CA THR A 104 -2.50 -11.13 -17.66
C THR A 104 -2.71 -11.97 -18.92
N LEU A 105 -3.55 -11.47 -19.82
CA LEU A 105 -3.69 -11.99 -21.17
C LEU A 105 -3.36 -10.92 -22.21
N THR A 106 -2.90 -11.35 -23.38
CA THR A 106 -2.77 -10.40 -24.48
C THR A 106 -4.14 -10.14 -25.14
N TYR A 107 -4.29 -8.99 -25.82
CA TYR A 107 -5.50 -8.70 -26.60
C TYR A 107 -5.81 -9.81 -27.62
N ALA A 108 -4.76 -10.43 -28.19
CA ALA A 108 -4.92 -11.56 -29.10
C ALA A 108 -5.45 -12.79 -28.38
N ALA A 109 -4.90 -13.13 -27.20
CA ALA A 109 -5.36 -14.28 -26.41
C ALA A 109 -6.80 -14.11 -25.93
N VAL A 110 -7.24 -12.89 -25.58
CA VAL A 110 -8.66 -12.61 -25.30
C VAL A 110 -9.52 -12.87 -26.53
N ALA A 111 -9.11 -12.39 -27.71
CA ALA A 111 -9.84 -12.62 -28.97
C ALA A 111 -9.94 -14.12 -29.31
N GLU A 112 -8.86 -14.89 -29.10
CA GLU A 112 -8.82 -16.35 -29.29
C GLU A 112 -9.78 -17.06 -28.34
N ARG A 113 -9.77 -16.72 -27.02
CA ARG A 113 -10.72 -17.27 -26.03
C ARG A 113 -12.17 -17.00 -26.38
N MET A 114 -12.47 -15.90 -27.06
CA MET A 114 -13.79 -15.56 -27.58
C MET A 114 -14.16 -16.31 -28.86
N GLY A 115 -13.27 -17.14 -29.41
CA GLY A 115 -13.47 -17.80 -30.71
C GLY A 115 -13.45 -16.82 -31.89
N LYS A 116 -12.74 -15.67 -31.76
CA LYS A 116 -12.57 -14.65 -32.81
C LYS A 116 -11.11 -14.29 -33.00
N PRO A 117 -10.26 -15.23 -33.44
CA PRO A 117 -8.85 -14.96 -33.71
C PRO A 117 -8.73 -13.79 -34.71
N GLY A 118 -7.77 -12.89 -34.48
CA GLY A 118 -7.62 -11.66 -35.31
C GLY A 118 -8.38 -10.44 -34.78
N ALA A 119 -9.35 -10.58 -33.86
CA ALA A 119 -10.15 -9.46 -33.36
C ALA A 119 -9.45 -8.62 -32.25
N ALA A 120 -8.13 -8.75 -32.06
CA ALA A 120 -7.38 -8.07 -30.98
C ALA A 120 -7.61 -6.55 -30.91
N ARG A 121 -7.67 -5.87 -32.08
CA ARG A 121 -7.96 -4.43 -32.15
C ARG A 121 -9.38 -4.10 -31.67
N ALA A 122 -10.37 -4.92 -32.03
CA ALA A 122 -11.76 -4.74 -31.58
C ALA A 122 -11.89 -5.02 -30.07
N VAL A 123 -11.16 -5.99 -29.52
CA VAL A 123 -11.07 -6.23 -28.07
C VAL A 123 -10.50 -5.00 -27.38
N GLY A 124 -9.42 -4.40 -27.89
CA GLY A 124 -8.84 -3.17 -27.35
C GLY A 124 -9.83 -2.00 -27.34
N GLN A 125 -10.60 -1.83 -28.42
CA GLN A 125 -11.64 -0.79 -28.52
C GLN A 125 -12.80 -1.03 -27.54
N ALA A 126 -13.22 -2.28 -27.34
CA ALA A 126 -14.24 -2.63 -26.36
C ALA A 126 -13.77 -2.32 -24.93
N LEU A 127 -12.54 -2.71 -24.58
CA LEU A 127 -11.97 -2.45 -23.25
C LEU A 127 -11.70 -0.95 -23.00
N ALA A 128 -11.39 -0.17 -24.05
CA ALA A 128 -11.25 1.29 -23.90
C ALA A 128 -12.58 2.00 -23.55
N ARG A 129 -13.72 1.36 -23.81
CA ARG A 129 -15.08 1.86 -23.51
C ARG A 129 -15.67 1.23 -22.25
N ASN A 130 -14.89 0.46 -21.50
CA ASN A 130 -15.34 -0.25 -20.30
C ASN A 130 -15.82 0.73 -19.22
N PRO A 131 -17.12 0.74 -18.84
CA PRO A 131 -17.61 1.60 -17.76
C PRO A 131 -17.38 1.00 -16.36
N PHE A 132 -17.04 -0.29 -16.29
CA PHE A 132 -16.90 -1.05 -15.05
C PHE A 132 -15.42 -1.22 -14.68
N ALA A 133 -14.65 -0.13 -14.63
CA ALA A 133 -13.23 -0.20 -14.34
C ALA A 133 -12.97 -1.07 -13.09
N LEU A 134 -11.91 -1.84 -13.08
CA LEU A 134 -11.55 -2.80 -12.03
C LEU A 134 -12.44 -4.06 -12.00
N ILE A 135 -13.78 -3.93 -11.94
CA ILE A 135 -14.71 -5.07 -11.93
C ILE A 135 -14.62 -5.85 -13.24
N VAL A 136 -14.56 -5.14 -14.38
CA VAL A 136 -14.08 -5.67 -15.64
C VAL A 136 -12.61 -5.28 -15.77
N PRO A 137 -11.68 -6.22 -15.53
CA PRO A 137 -10.27 -5.91 -15.33
C PRO A 137 -9.53 -5.66 -16.65
N CYS A 138 -9.85 -4.58 -17.34
CA CYS A 138 -9.19 -4.18 -18.58
C CYS A 138 -7.67 -3.94 -18.39
N HIS A 139 -7.21 -3.68 -17.16
CA HIS A 139 -5.80 -3.59 -16.81
C HIS A 139 -5.06 -4.93 -16.91
N ARG A 140 -5.74 -6.09 -16.79
CA ARG A 140 -5.17 -7.43 -16.98
C ARG A 140 -4.96 -7.81 -18.45
N VAL A 141 -5.45 -6.98 -19.41
CA VAL A 141 -5.27 -7.25 -20.84
C VAL A 141 -4.15 -6.36 -21.38
N VAL A 142 -3.07 -6.99 -21.86
CA VAL A 142 -1.81 -6.34 -22.25
C VAL A 142 -1.49 -6.52 -23.73
N ALA A 143 -0.52 -5.75 -24.27
CA ALA A 143 -0.05 -5.92 -25.62
C ALA A 143 0.91 -7.12 -25.75
N ALA A 144 1.23 -7.51 -26.96
CA ALA A 144 2.22 -8.57 -27.24
C ALA A 144 3.58 -8.27 -26.59
N GLY A 145 4.26 -9.32 -26.13
CA GLY A 145 5.55 -9.20 -25.43
C GLY A 145 5.44 -8.60 -24.02
N GLY A 146 4.26 -8.66 -23.37
CA GLY A 146 4.06 -8.19 -22.00
C GLY A 146 4.04 -6.67 -21.84
N LYS A 147 4.08 -5.90 -22.93
CA LYS A 147 3.96 -4.44 -22.89
C LYS A 147 2.57 -4.04 -22.35
N PRO A 148 2.46 -3.02 -21.51
CA PRO A 148 1.18 -2.70 -20.85
C PRO A 148 0.06 -2.35 -21.84
N GLY A 149 0.36 -1.80 -23.02
CA GLY A 149 -0.66 -1.29 -23.95
C GLY A 149 -1.32 -0.02 -23.43
N GLY A 150 -2.42 0.42 -24.07
CA GLY A 150 -3.17 1.60 -23.65
C GLY A 150 -4.04 1.35 -22.42
N PHE A 151 -4.41 2.43 -21.72
CA PHE A 151 -5.40 2.43 -20.63
C PHE A 151 -6.18 3.75 -20.64
N SER A 152 -7.48 3.71 -20.50
CA SER A 152 -8.36 4.88 -20.67
C SER A 152 -8.65 5.63 -19.37
N ALA A 153 -8.33 5.07 -18.20
CA ALA A 153 -8.49 5.77 -16.93
C ALA A 153 -7.43 6.86 -16.76
N SER A 154 -7.67 7.80 -15.85
CA SER A 154 -6.72 8.86 -15.45
C SER A 154 -5.37 8.26 -15.08
N GLY A 155 -4.28 8.91 -15.48
CA GLY A 155 -2.92 8.39 -15.33
C GLY A 155 -2.53 7.32 -16.35
N GLY A 156 -3.46 6.86 -17.22
CA GLY A 156 -3.14 5.97 -18.33
C GLY A 156 -2.38 4.70 -17.94
N VAL A 157 -1.27 4.44 -18.63
CA VAL A 157 -0.43 3.24 -18.39
C VAL A 157 0.08 3.15 -16.95
N THR A 158 0.34 4.28 -16.31
CA THR A 158 0.79 4.34 -14.91
C THR A 158 -0.25 3.73 -13.96
N THR A 159 -1.51 4.12 -14.09
CA THR A 159 -2.62 3.55 -13.29
C THR A 159 -2.76 2.05 -13.56
N LYS A 160 -2.65 1.63 -14.82
CA LYS A 160 -2.69 0.21 -15.19
C LYS A 160 -1.60 -0.61 -14.51
N LEU A 161 -0.35 -0.12 -14.53
CA LEU A 161 0.77 -0.78 -13.86
C LEU A 161 0.57 -0.83 -12.34
N GLY A 162 0.04 0.23 -11.73
CA GLY A 162 -0.29 0.26 -10.31
C GLY A 162 -1.32 -0.80 -9.91
N LEU A 163 -2.40 -0.95 -10.69
CA LEU A 163 -3.42 -1.98 -10.47
C LEU A 163 -2.84 -3.40 -10.60
N LEU A 164 -2.02 -3.65 -11.63
CA LEU A 164 -1.34 -4.94 -11.80
C LEU A 164 -0.38 -5.24 -10.64
N ALA A 165 0.29 -4.22 -10.10
CA ALA A 165 1.18 -4.39 -8.95
C ALA A 165 0.42 -4.75 -7.67
N ILE A 166 -0.70 -4.07 -7.40
CA ILE A 166 -1.59 -4.38 -6.28
C ILE A 166 -2.06 -5.84 -6.35
N GLU A 167 -2.49 -6.29 -7.53
CA GLU A 167 -2.99 -7.64 -7.74
C GLU A 167 -1.90 -8.71 -7.60
N ARG A 168 -0.70 -8.47 -8.13
CA ARG A 168 0.43 -9.40 -7.98
C ARG A 168 0.86 -9.53 -6.55
N ALA A 169 0.92 -8.43 -5.82
CA ALA A 169 1.19 -8.44 -4.38
C ALA A 169 0.13 -9.23 -3.60
N GLY A 170 -1.15 -9.08 -3.97
CA GLY A 170 -2.25 -9.85 -3.38
C GLY A 170 -2.26 -11.33 -3.74
N ALA A 171 -1.95 -11.68 -5.00
CA ALA A 171 -1.91 -13.07 -5.49
C ALA A 171 -0.72 -13.87 -4.93
N GLN A 172 0.36 -13.21 -4.56
CA GLN A 172 1.53 -13.81 -3.93
C GLN A 172 1.38 -13.96 -2.40
N ARG A 173 0.25 -13.53 -1.83
CA ARG A 173 -0.10 -13.79 -0.42
C ARG A 173 -0.77 -15.17 -0.31
N PRO A 174 -0.05 -16.24 0.09
CA PRO A 174 -0.70 -17.49 0.43
C PRO A 174 -1.62 -17.25 1.64
N ALA A 175 -2.81 -17.79 1.61
CA ALA A 175 -3.65 -17.85 2.79
C ALA A 175 -2.87 -18.62 3.88
N GLY A 176 -2.32 -17.89 4.87
CA GLY A 176 -1.66 -18.46 6.04
C GLY A 176 -0.16 -18.76 5.95
N ALA A 177 0.58 -18.20 4.97
CA ALA A 177 2.04 -18.37 4.95
C ALA A 177 2.75 -17.01 4.94
N GLY A 178 3.62 -16.77 5.90
CA GLY A 178 4.71 -15.85 5.77
C GLY A 178 5.57 -16.26 4.57
N GLY A 179 5.79 -15.35 3.61
CA GLY A 179 6.74 -15.59 2.52
C GLY A 179 8.15 -15.89 3.07
N PRO A 180 9.10 -16.32 2.23
CA PRO A 180 10.47 -16.53 2.68
C PRO A 180 10.99 -15.26 3.37
N ALA A 181 11.77 -15.45 4.43
CA ALA A 181 12.32 -14.38 5.25
C ALA A 181 12.89 -13.24 4.38
N GLY A 182 12.38 -12.02 4.55
CA GLY A 182 12.82 -10.83 3.82
C GLY A 182 12.10 -10.51 2.52
N ALA A 183 11.06 -11.26 2.11
CA ALA A 183 10.28 -10.93 0.91
C ALA A 183 9.29 -9.80 1.18
N TYR A 184 9.22 -8.81 0.29
CA TYR A 184 8.22 -7.73 0.35
C TYR A 184 6.83 -8.30 0.05
N PRO A 185 5.75 -7.75 0.66
CA PRO A 185 4.37 -8.09 0.30
C PRO A 185 3.92 -7.45 -1.04
N PHE A 186 4.85 -6.94 -1.82
CA PHE A 186 4.65 -6.36 -3.15
C PHE A 186 5.86 -6.67 -4.06
N ASP A 187 5.70 -6.54 -5.37
CA ASP A 187 6.81 -6.67 -6.32
C ASP A 187 7.61 -5.36 -6.42
N PRO A 188 8.87 -5.33 -5.95
CA PRO A 188 9.70 -4.13 -5.99
C PRO A 188 9.98 -3.62 -7.40
N VAL A 189 10.12 -4.51 -8.39
CA VAL A 189 10.38 -4.13 -9.79
C VAL A 189 9.20 -3.34 -10.35
N THR A 190 8.00 -3.82 -10.11
CA THR A 190 6.78 -3.13 -10.52
C THR A 190 6.58 -1.82 -9.77
N ALA A 191 6.87 -1.77 -8.47
CA ALA A 191 6.77 -0.55 -7.67
C ALA A 191 7.72 0.55 -8.18
N VAL A 192 8.97 0.19 -8.47
CA VAL A 192 9.97 1.10 -9.03
C VAL A 192 9.57 1.58 -10.43
N ALA A 193 9.12 0.67 -11.30
CA ALA A 193 8.65 1.06 -12.64
C ALA A 193 7.44 2.02 -12.59
N TYR A 194 6.51 1.79 -11.65
CA TYR A 194 5.39 2.68 -11.39
C TYR A 194 5.85 4.08 -10.96
N LEU A 195 6.74 4.17 -9.97
CA LEU A 195 7.24 5.45 -9.46
C LEU A 195 7.98 6.24 -10.53
N ARG A 196 8.80 5.59 -11.36
CA ARG A 196 9.47 6.21 -12.51
C ARG A 196 8.49 6.81 -13.52
N ALA A 197 7.40 6.11 -13.79
CA ALA A 197 6.37 6.60 -14.71
C ALA A 197 5.51 7.73 -14.11
N SER A 198 5.33 7.73 -12.78
CA SER A 198 4.47 8.67 -12.07
C SER A 198 5.10 10.05 -11.82
N ASP A 199 6.43 10.09 -11.68
CA ASP A 199 7.15 11.32 -11.34
C ASP A 199 8.54 11.36 -11.98
N PRO A 200 8.76 12.18 -13.04
CA PRO A 200 10.04 12.25 -13.75
C PRO A 200 11.23 12.62 -12.86
N ALA A 201 11.07 13.55 -11.92
CA ALA A 201 12.16 13.91 -11.01
C ALA A 201 12.49 12.81 -10.02
N LEU A 202 11.49 12.00 -9.62
CA LEU A 202 11.73 10.79 -8.83
C LEU A 202 12.39 9.71 -9.68
N ALA A 203 12.10 9.64 -10.99
CA ALA A 203 12.78 8.74 -11.92
C ALA A 203 14.29 9.03 -12.00
N ASP A 204 14.70 10.30 -12.08
CA ASP A 204 16.11 10.70 -12.07
C ASP A 204 16.82 10.28 -10.77
N LEU A 205 16.14 10.42 -9.63
CA LEU A 205 16.67 9.93 -8.35
C LEU A 205 16.82 8.41 -8.35
N ILE A 206 15.81 7.67 -8.80
CA ILE A 206 15.82 6.21 -8.90
C ILE A 206 16.98 5.75 -9.78
N ASP A 207 17.15 6.34 -10.98
CA ASP A 207 18.21 6.00 -11.93
C ASP A 207 19.59 6.24 -11.36
N SER A 208 19.76 7.33 -10.65
CA SER A 208 21.03 7.69 -10.02
C SER A 208 21.32 6.87 -8.74
N THR A 209 20.31 6.31 -8.08
CA THR A 209 20.46 5.54 -6.83
C THR A 209 20.68 4.05 -7.12
N GLY A 210 20.00 3.49 -8.12
CA GLY A 210 20.05 2.08 -8.47
C GLY A 210 18.87 1.27 -7.89
N PRO A 211 19.01 -0.06 -7.79
CA PRO A 211 17.92 -0.94 -7.39
C PRO A 211 17.39 -0.66 -5.98
N PHE A 212 16.07 -0.82 -5.79
CA PHE A 212 15.45 -0.76 -4.48
C PHE A 212 15.96 -1.91 -3.58
N ALA A 213 16.45 -1.57 -2.39
CA ALA A 213 17.10 -2.52 -1.49
C ALA A 213 16.77 -2.25 0.00
N MET A 214 15.54 -1.85 0.30
CA MET A 214 15.10 -1.69 1.69
C MET A 214 15.09 -3.06 2.39
N SER A 215 15.75 -3.19 3.53
CA SER A 215 15.72 -4.44 4.30
C SER A 215 14.46 -4.50 5.16
N LEU A 216 13.72 -5.62 5.08
CA LEU A 216 12.69 -5.94 6.05
C LEU A 216 13.33 -6.65 7.24
N ASN A 217 13.03 -6.19 8.44
CA ASN A 217 13.48 -6.79 9.68
C ASN A 217 12.37 -7.71 10.21
N GLU A 218 12.61 -9.00 10.25
CA GLU A 218 11.65 -9.93 10.83
C GLU A 218 11.39 -9.60 12.30
N ALA A 219 10.13 -9.66 12.68
CA ALA A 219 9.70 -9.53 14.05
C ALA A 219 9.08 -10.86 14.51
N ALA A 220 9.62 -11.45 15.55
CA ALA A 220 9.01 -12.64 16.16
C ALA A 220 7.71 -12.27 16.89
N SER A 221 7.62 -11.05 17.42
CA SER A 221 6.43 -10.53 18.11
C SER A 221 6.33 -9.01 17.98
N VAL A 222 5.13 -8.49 18.19
CA VAL A 222 4.88 -7.03 18.29
C VAL A 222 5.67 -6.45 19.46
N PHE A 223 5.66 -7.14 20.59
CA PHE A 223 6.41 -6.72 21.77
C PHE A 223 7.91 -6.57 21.49
N GLY A 224 8.54 -7.60 20.93
CA GLY A 224 9.98 -7.60 20.63
C GLY A 224 10.38 -6.48 19.69
N ALA A 225 9.59 -6.26 18.62
CA ALA A 225 9.83 -5.20 17.65
C ALA A 225 9.72 -3.79 18.26
N LEU A 226 8.70 -3.55 19.07
CA LEU A 226 8.50 -2.25 19.72
C LEU A 226 9.48 -2.02 20.87
N ALA A 227 9.85 -3.06 21.62
CA ALA A 227 10.88 -2.99 22.65
C ALA A 227 12.23 -2.58 22.06
N GLU A 228 12.61 -3.19 20.94
CA GLU A 228 13.78 -2.77 20.19
C GLU A 228 13.67 -1.31 19.74
N ALA A 229 12.56 -0.91 19.13
CA ALA A 229 12.34 0.47 18.69
C ALA A 229 12.50 1.48 19.86
N VAL A 230 11.93 1.20 21.04
CA VAL A 230 12.07 2.04 22.24
C VAL A 230 13.53 2.16 22.67
N VAL A 231 14.28 1.05 22.65
CA VAL A 231 15.71 1.06 23.02
C VAL A 231 16.53 1.91 22.03
N TYR A 232 16.19 1.86 20.74
CA TYR A 232 16.94 2.57 19.70
C TYR A 232 16.62 4.07 19.60
N GLN A 233 15.50 4.56 20.16
CA GLN A 233 15.15 5.98 20.12
C GLN A 233 16.28 6.89 20.65
N GLN A 234 16.60 7.97 19.92
CA GLN A 234 17.55 9.02 20.31
C GLN A 234 18.99 8.53 20.65
N LEU A 235 19.40 7.40 20.09
CA LEU A 235 20.74 6.85 20.24
C LEU A 235 21.38 6.58 18.89
N SER A 236 22.72 6.55 18.85
CA SER A 236 23.41 5.97 17.69
C SER A 236 23.16 4.46 17.64
N ASN A 237 23.14 3.89 16.43
CA ASN A 237 22.92 2.45 16.24
C ASN A 237 23.86 1.58 17.08
N LYS A 238 25.14 1.99 17.22
CA LYS A 238 26.14 1.27 18.03
C LYS A 238 25.79 1.27 19.53
N ALA A 239 25.38 2.40 20.07
CA ALA A 239 25.00 2.52 21.48
C ALA A 239 23.69 1.75 21.74
N ALA A 240 22.69 1.90 20.89
CA ALA A 240 21.41 1.21 21.00
C ALA A 240 21.58 -0.32 20.93
N ALA A 241 22.33 -0.83 19.96
CA ALA A 241 22.64 -2.27 19.85
C ALA A 241 23.35 -2.82 21.09
N THR A 242 24.22 -2.02 21.70
CA THR A 242 24.91 -2.42 22.93
C THR A 242 23.93 -2.54 24.10
N ILE A 243 23.06 -1.57 24.29
CA ILE A 243 22.03 -1.58 25.35
C ILE A 243 21.05 -2.73 25.10
N HIS A 244 20.54 -2.88 23.88
CA HIS A 244 19.60 -3.94 23.54
C HIS A 244 20.19 -5.33 23.83
N ARG A 245 21.44 -5.56 23.45
CA ARG A 245 22.14 -6.81 23.76
C ARG A 245 22.27 -7.04 25.27
N ARG A 246 22.59 -6.00 26.07
CA ARG A 246 22.69 -6.10 27.53
C ARG A 246 21.34 -6.42 28.16
N VAL A 247 20.25 -5.79 27.70
CA VAL A 247 18.90 -6.09 28.17
C VAL A 247 18.55 -7.55 27.87
N ARG A 248 18.83 -8.04 26.66
CA ARG A 248 18.62 -9.45 26.32
C ARG A 248 19.46 -10.41 27.18
N ALA A 249 20.68 -10.04 27.49
CA ALA A 249 21.58 -10.85 28.31
C ALA A 249 21.10 -11.01 29.76
N LEU A 250 20.17 -10.19 30.23
CA LEU A 250 19.52 -10.39 31.54
C LEU A 250 18.59 -11.63 31.54
N PHE A 251 18.21 -12.13 30.36
CA PHE A 251 17.24 -13.23 30.16
C PHE A 251 17.80 -14.28 29.21
N PRO A 252 18.83 -15.07 29.64
CA PRO A 252 19.56 -15.98 28.75
C PRO A 252 18.71 -17.10 28.15
N ASP A 253 17.62 -17.49 28.81
CA ASP A 253 16.78 -18.61 28.40
C ASP A 253 15.73 -18.25 27.32
N SER A 254 15.69 -16.98 26.85
CA SER A 254 14.74 -16.54 25.84
C SER A 254 15.29 -16.71 24.42
N SER A 255 15.05 -17.86 23.81
CA SER A 255 15.40 -18.15 22.40
C SER A 255 14.62 -17.26 21.41
N GLU A 256 13.43 -16.82 21.78
CA GLU A 256 12.49 -16.06 20.91
C GLU A 256 12.61 -14.53 21.03
N GLY A 257 13.53 -14.02 21.82
CA GLY A 257 13.71 -12.58 22.05
C GLY A 257 13.21 -12.13 23.42
N LEU A 258 12.99 -10.81 23.59
CA LEU A 258 12.42 -10.25 24.83
C LEU A 258 10.93 -10.57 24.91
N LEU A 259 10.48 -10.97 26.09
CA LEU A 259 9.09 -11.30 26.40
C LEU A 259 8.49 -10.30 27.43
N PRO A 260 7.19 -10.01 27.38
CA PRO A 260 6.53 -9.07 28.32
C PRO A 260 6.74 -9.44 29.77
N GLU A 261 6.56 -10.72 30.15
CA GLU A 261 6.71 -11.24 31.50
C GLU A 261 8.13 -11.05 32.08
N GLN A 262 9.15 -11.09 31.23
CA GLN A 262 10.54 -10.84 31.64
C GLN A 262 10.74 -9.37 32.07
N ILE A 263 10.19 -8.45 31.29
CA ILE A 263 10.23 -7.03 31.61
C ILE A 263 9.38 -6.74 32.86
N LEU A 264 8.25 -7.40 33.03
CA LEU A 264 7.39 -7.21 34.21
C LEU A 264 7.99 -7.81 35.48
N GLY A 265 8.69 -8.95 35.39
CA GLY A 265 9.31 -9.64 36.52
C GLY A 265 10.66 -9.06 36.96
N ALA A 266 11.40 -8.38 36.09
CA ALA A 266 12.68 -7.80 36.40
C ALA A 266 12.55 -6.55 37.29
N SER A 267 13.52 -6.29 38.17
CA SER A 267 13.57 -5.04 38.95
C SER A 267 13.97 -3.85 38.04
N ASP A 268 13.58 -2.65 38.44
CA ASP A 268 13.99 -1.43 37.74
C ASP A 268 15.52 -1.24 37.78
N GLU A 269 16.15 -1.68 38.85
CA GLU A 269 17.60 -1.63 39.02
C GLU A 269 18.31 -2.55 38.03
N GLN A 270 17.84 -3.78 37.86
CA GLN A 270 18.34 -4.72 36.84
C GLN A 270 18.24 -4.15 35.42
N LEU A 271 17.07 -3.66 35.04
CA LEU A 271 16.86 -3.12 33.70
C LEU A 271 17.68 -1.85 33.43
N ARG A 272 17.87 -1.01 34.47
CA ARG A 272 18.69 0.19 34.34
C ARG A 272 20.18 -0.12 34.30
N SER A 273 20.66 -1.17 34.98
CA SER A 273 22.06 -1.62 34.91
C SER A 273 22.47 -2.02 33.48
N ALA A 274 21.52 -2.48 32.65
CA ALA A 274 21.76 -2.74 31.25
C ALA A 274 21.91 -1.47 30.39
N GLY A 275 21.63 -0.27 30.95
CA GLY A 275 21.80 1.01 30.28
C GLY A 275 20.50 1.69 29.87
N LEU A 276 19.33 1.22 30.33
CA LEU A 276 18.05 1.86 30.05
C LEU A 276 17.89 3.15 30.85
N SER A 277 17.51 4.23 30.16
CA SER A 277 17.08 5.47 30.82
C SER A 277 15.71 5.29 31.49
N ARG A 278 15.39 6.14 32.49
CA ARG A 278 14.08 6.12 33.16
C ARG A 278 12.89 6.22 32.17
N PRO A 279 12.91 7.12 31.17
CA PRO A 279 11.82 7.19 30.19
C PRO A 279 11.66 5.89 29.37
N LYS A 280 12.78 5.29 28.90
CA LYS A 280 12.75 4.04 28.14
C LYS A 280 12.24 2.87 28.98
N LEU A 281 12.67 2.79 30.23
CA LEU A 281 12.16 1.80 31.17
C LEU A 281 10.65 1.92 31.37
N ALA A 282 10.15 3.15 31.57
CA ALA A 282 8.72 3.39 31.71
C ALA A 282 7.94 3.02 30.44
N SER A 283 8.51 3.26 29.25
CA SER A 283 7.91 2.86 27.98
C SER A 283 7.88 1.33 27.80
N LEU A 284 8.95 0.63 28.16
CA LEU A 284 8.99 -0.83 28.10
C LEU A 284 8.02 -1.50 29.08
N ARG A 285 7.84 -0.94 30.26
CA ARG A 285 6.86 -1.39 31.27
C ARG A 285 5.42 -1.21 30.73
N ASP A 286 5.10 -0.02 30.20
CA ASP A 286 3.77 0.25 29.62
C ASP A 286 3.49 -0.68 28.45
N LEU A 287 4.49 -0.89 27.58
CA LEU A 287 4.39 -1.83 26.47
C LEU A 287 4.10 -3.26 26.96
N ALA A 288 4.86 -3.73 27.97
CA ALA A 288 4.70 -5.07 28.52
C ALA A 288 3.31 -5.27 29.16
N HIS A 289 2.84 -4.30 29.95
CA HIS A 289 1.49 -4.34 30.53
C HIS A 289 0.39 -4.37 29.48
N LYS A 290 0.53 -3.61 28.38
CA LYS A 290 -0.49 -3.57 27.31
C LYS A 290 -0.54 -4.85 26.49
N VAL A 291 0.57 -5.51 26.29
CA VAL A 291 0.61 -6.83 25.65
C VAL A 291 -0.01 -7.88 26.58
N ASP A 292 0.41 -7.91 27.85
CA ASP A 292 -0.12 -8.85 28.85
C ASP A 292 -1.64 -8.69 29.06
N ALA A 293 -2.13 -7.46 29.05
CA ALA A 293 -3.56 -7.14 29.13
C ALA A 293 -4.34 -7.37 27.81
N GLY A 294 -3.71 -7.83 26.73
CA GLY A 294 -4.35 -8.06 25.44
C GLY A 294 -4.80 -6.77 24.71
N VAL A 295 -4.30 -5.60 25.13
CA VAL A 295 -4.61 -4.31 24.48
C VAL A 295 -3.90 -4.20 23.13
N LEU A 296 -2.68 -4.74 23.03
CA LEU A 296 -1.95 -4.84 21.78
C LEU A 296 -2.17 -6.22 21.17
N PRO A 297 -2.67 -6.28 19.92
CA PRO A 297 -2.90 -7.55 19.25
C PRO A 297 -1.58 -8.26 18.90
N GLU A 298 -1.65 -9.55 18.69
CA GLU A 298 -0.53 -10.33 18.16
C GLU A 298 -0.16 -9.91 16.73
N LEU A 299 1.06 -10.28 16.31
CA LEU A 299 1.61 -9.87 15.01
C LEU A 299 0.72 -10.28 13.83
N GLU A 300 0.12 -11.46 13.88
CA GLU A 300 -0.75 -11.94 12.80
C GLU A 300 -2.04 -11.12 12.69
N ALA A 301 -2.61 -10.73 13.83
CA ALA A 301 -3.78 -9.86 13.86
C ALA A 301 -3.46 -8.45 13.33
N ILE A 302 -2.30 -7.88 13.72
CA ILE A 302 -1.83 -6.58 13.21
C ILE A 302 -1.61 -6.61 11.69
N ARG A 303 -1.15 -7.73 11.13
CA ARG A 303 -1.00 -7.89 9.67
C ARG A 303 -2.33 -7.72 8.93
N GLY A 304 -3.44 -8.09 9.54
CA GLY A 304 -4.80 -7.93 8.98
C GLY A 304 -5.42 -6.54 9.14
N MET A 305 -4.84 -5.66 9.96
CA MET A 305 -5.39 -4.33 10.23
C MET A 305 -5.02 -3.33 9.13
N ASP A 306 -5.81 -2.26 8.97
CA ASP A 306 -5.41 -1.12 8.15
C ASP A 306 -4.31 -0.29 8.83
N ASP A 307 -3.55 0.48 8.01
CA ASP A 307 -2.37 1.19 8.49
C ASP A 307 -2.68 2.22 9.58
N GLU A 308 -3.81 2.93 9.48
CA GLU A 308 -4.19 3.93 10.48
C GLU A 308 -4.65 3.28 11.79
N ALA A 309 -5.36 2.16 11.72
CA ALA A 309 -5.71 1.39 12.91
C ALA A 309 -4.46 0.85 13.63
N VAL A 310 -3.46 0.36 12.87
CA VAL A 310 -2.15 -0.03 13.44
C VAL A 310 -1.47 1.17 14.11
N ILE A 311 -1.42 2.32 13.44
CA ILE A 311 -0.81 3.52 14.00
C ILE A 311 -1.49 3.92 15.31
N GLN A 312 -2.82 3.96 15.35
CA GLN A 312 -3.58 4.31 16.56
C GLN A 312 -3.32 3.31 17.70
N CYS A 313 -3.36 2.02 17.37
CA CYS A 313 -3.12 0.94 18.32
C CYS A 313 -1.72 1.05 18.95
N LEU A 314 -0.66 1.12 18.12
CA LEU A 314 0.72 1.19 18.59
C LEU A 314 1.03 2.51 19.31
N SER A 315 0.45 3.62 18.87
CA SER A 315 0.64 4.93 19.49
C SER A 315 -0.04 5.07 20.86
N SER A 316 -0.88 4.11 21.25
CA SER A 316 -1.40 4.02 22.61
C SER A 316 -0.30 3.74 23.64
N VAL A 317 0.82 3.15 23.22
CA VAL A 317 1.96 2.82 24.11
C VAL A 317 2.77 4.07 24.40
N ARG A 318 3.12 4.25 25.68
CA ARG A 318 3.96 5.36 26.13
C ARG A 318 5.28 5.41 25.36
N GLY A 319 5.59 6.57 24.78
CA GLY A 319 6.84 6.79 24.04
C GLY A 319 6.84 6.24 22.62
N ILE A 320 5.77 5.63 22.17
CA ILE A 320 5.58 5.22 20.78
C ILE A 320 4.63 6.21 20.10
N GLY A 321 5.19 7.08 19.26
CA GLY A 321 4.40 8.03 18.47
C GLY A 321 4.12 7.52 17.05
N ARG A 322 3.34 8.30 16.29
CA ARG A 322 2.99 8.04 14.89
C ARG A 322 4.20 7.64 14.05
N TRP A 323 5.30 8.37 14.16
CA TRP A 323 6.51 8.08 13.41
C TRP A 323 7.06 6.66 13.71
N THR A 324 7.13 6.24 14.97
CA THR A 324 7.60 4.90 15.36
C THR A 324 6.66 3.82 14.82
N ALA A 325 5.34 4.05 14.87
CA ALA A 325 4.35 3.15 14.29
C ALA A 325 4.47 3.06 12.76
N GLN A 326 4.75 4.17 12.08
CA GLN A 326 5.02 4.17 10.63
C GLN A 326 6.30 3.39 10.29
N MET A 327 7.36 3.49 11.09
CA MET A 327 8.58 2.67 10.92
C MET A 327 8.27 1.17 11.10
N PHE A 328 7.40 0.82 12.04
CA PHE A 328 6.93 -0.56 12.20
C PHE A 328 6.20 -1.04 10.94
N LEU A 329 5.27 -0.26 10.40
CA LEU A 329 4.56 -0.57 9.15
C LEU A 329 5.52 -0.79 7.98
N MET A 330 6.52 0.09 7.81
CA MET A 330 7.47 0.03 6.71
C MET A 330 8.45 -1.14 6.84
N PHE A 331 9.13 -1.24 7.98
CA PHE A 331 10.29 -2.13 8.15
C PHE A 331 9.96 -3.48 8.78
N ARG A 332 8.80 -3.64 9.43
CA ARG A 332 8.37 -4.92 10.03
C ARG A 332 7.25 -5.59 9.24
N LEU A 333 6.30 -4.81 8.73
CA LEU A 333 5.18 -5.33 7.96
C LEU A 333 5.38 -5.20 6.44
N GLY A 334 6.35 -4.41 5.98
CA GLY A 334 6.60 -4.18 4.56
C GLY A 334 5.47 -3.45 3.85
N ARG A 335 4.67 -2.64 4.56
CA ARG A 335 3.55 -1.91 3.97
C ARG A 335 4.02 -1.01 2.82
N PRO A 336 3.45 -1.10 1.62
CA PRO A 336 3.97 -0.40 0.44
C PRO A 336 3.69 1.09 0.42
N ASP A 337 2.66 1.57 1.14
CA ASP A 337 2.12 2.92 0.95
C ASP A 337 2.13 3.78 2.23
N VAL A 338 3.20 3.72 2.99
CA VAL A 338 3.40 4.55 4.20
C VAL A 338 4.19 5.80 3.85
N LEU A 339 3.75 6.96 4.37
CA LEU A 339 4.44 8.25 4.21
C LEU A 339 4.69 8.90 5.58
N PRO A 340 5.90 8.80 6.13
CA PRO A 340 6.30 9.50 7.35
C PRO A 340 6.66 10.95 7.02
N VAL A 341 5.67 11.79 6.71
CA VAL A 341 5.83 13.15 6.19
C VAL A 341 6.57 14.08 7.15
N ASP A 342 6.52 13.81 8.46
CA ASP A 342 7.22 14.57 9.50
C ASP A 342 8.67 14.11 9.71
N ASP A 343 9.10 13.02 9.05
CA ASP A 343 10.48 12.55 9.13
C ASP A 343 11.45 13.53 8.48
N TYR A 344 12.48 13.94 9.25
CA TYR A 344 13.47 14.89 8.77
C TYR A 344 14.23 14.37 7.54
N GLY A 345 14.55 13.08 7.50
CA GLY A 345 15.24 12.45 6.38
C GLY A 345 14.37 12.49 5.10
N ILE A 346 13.07 12.23 5.22
CA ILE A 346 12.12 12.33 4.11
C ILE A 346 12.04 13.77 3.61
N ARG A 347 11.87 14.75 4.50
CA ARG A 347 11.78 16.17 4.14
C ARG A 347 13.07 16.67 3.48
N ASN A 348 14.22 16.28 4.02
CA ASN A 348 15.52 16.65 3.47
C ASN A 348 15.79 15.94 2.12
N GLY A 349 15.52 14.64 2.03
CA GLY A 349 15.64 13.87 0.80
C GLY A 349 14.73 14.38 -0.31
N PHE A 350 13.53 14.81 0.03
CA PHE A 350 12.63 15.49 -0.89
C PHE A 350 13.26 16.81 -1.40
N SER A 351 13.82 17.63 -0.49
CA SER A 351 14.48 18.87 -0.91
C SER A 351 15.64 18.60 -1.87
N ILE A 352 16.46 17.59 -1.60
CA ILE A 352 17.57 17.19 -2.48
C ILE A 352 17.04 16.71 -3.83
N ALA A 353 16.07 15.78 -3.84
CA ALA A 353 15.53 15.18 -5.05
C ALA A 353 14.87 16.21 -5.99
N PHE A 354 14.26 17.24 -5.43
CA PHE A 354 13.53 18.26 -6.18
C PHE A 354 14.24 19.63 -6.24
N GLY A 355 15.57 19.65 -5.98
CA GLY A 355 16.42 20.84 -6.15
C GLY A 355 16.01 22.04 -5.30
N LYS A 356 15.50 21.82 -4.08
CA LYS A 356 15.03 22.88 -3.20
C LYS A 356 16.17 23.43 -2.33
N THR A 357 16.16 24.71 -2.09
CA THR A 357 17.12 25.39 -1.21
C THR A 357 16.70 25.36 0.25
N ALA A 358 15.40 25.17 0.53
CA ALA A 358 14.84 25.08 1.87
C ALA A 358 14.27 23.69 2.14
N LEU A 359 14.16 23.33 3.42
CA LEU A 359 13.55 22.07 3.85
C LEU A 359 12.08 22.04 3.42
N ALA A 360 11.69 20.99 2.70
CA ALA A 360 10.34 20.82 2.17
C ALA A 360 9.27 20.82 3.28
N GLY A 361 8.15 21.49 3.01
CA GLY A 361 7.00 21.51 3.89
C GLY A 361 6.18 20.24 3.81
N ARG A 362 5.40 19.97 4.87
CA ARG A 362 4.50 18.80 4.95
C ARG A 362 3.50 18.78 3.79
N GLU A 363 2.75 19.86 3.62
CA GLU A 363 1.69 19.98 2.61
C GLU A 363 2.21 19.75 1.18
N GLU A 364 3.40 20.25 0.90
CA GLU A 364 4.04 20.06 -0.40
C GLU A 364 4.39 18.61 -0.66
N ILE A 365 4.93 17.91 0.36
CA ILE A 365 5.27 16.48 0.25
C ILE A 365 3.99 15.66 0.09
N GLU A 366 2.95 15.92 0.88
CA GLU A 366 1.65 15.24 0.81
C GLU A 366 1.02 15.41 -0.58
N THR A 367 1.02 16.63 -1.11
CA THR A 367 0.47 16.94 -2.44
C THR A 367 1.23 16.20 -3.53
N ARG A 368 2.57 16.25 -3.53
CA ARG A 368 3.34 15.59 -4.56
C ARG A 368 3.30 14.09 -4.46
N SER A 369 3.40 13.54 -3.25
CA SER A 369 3.42 12.09 -3.00
C SER A 369 2.07 11.40 -3.25
N ALA A 370 1.00 12.13 -3.47
CA ALA A 370 -0.27 11.56 -3.88
C ALA A 370 -0.15 10.71 -5.16
N ARG A 371 0.70 11.11 -6.11
CA ARG A 371 0.98 10.38 -7.35
C ARG A 371 1.85 9.14 -7.18
N TRP A 372 2.53 8.98 -6.02
CA TRP A 372 3.38 7.84 -5.71
C TRP A 372 2.59 6.66 -5.12
N ARG A 373 1.31 6.87 -4.79
CA ARG A 373 0.44 5.79 -4.35
C ARG A 373 0.28 4.73 -5.43
N PRO A 374 0.31 3.46 -5.05
CA PRO A 374 0.33 2.90 -3.69
C PRO A 374 1.74 2.51 -3.20
N PHE A 375 2.81 3.18 -3.63
CA PHE A 375 4.19 2.80 -3.34
C PHE A 375 5.01 3.88 -2.64
N ARG A 376 4.35 4.69 -1.77
CA ARG A 376 5.02 5.79 -1.06
C ARG A 376 6.15 5.31 -0.16
N THR A 377 6.09 4.10 0.41
CA THR A 377 7.20 3.48 1.16
C THR A 377 8.45 3.35 0.30
N VAL A 378 8.30 2.89 -0.94
CA VAL A 378 9.42 2.73 -1.89
C VAL A 378 10.00 4.10 -2.25
N ALA A 379 9.15 5.10 -2.52
CA ALA A 379 9.60 6.47 -2.77
C ALA A 379 10.35 7.05 -1.56
N CYS A 380 9.87 6.82 -0.34
CA CYS A 380 10.53 7.26 0.89
C CYS A 380 11.93 6.66 1.05
N TRP A 381 12.12 5.39 0.70
CA TRP A 381 13.43 4.76 0.71
C TRP A 381 14.40 5.47 -0.23
N TYR A 382 13.99 5.81 -1.44
CA TYR A 382 14.82 6.59 -2.37
C TYR A 382 15.14 7.99 -1.84
N LEU A 383 14.20 8.63 -1.15
CA LEU A 383 14.46 9.93 -0.53
C LEU A 383 15.51 9.82 0.59
N TRP A 384 15.48 8.78 1.41
CA TRP A 384 16.53 8.55 2.41
C TRP A 384 17.88 8.27 1.76
N GLU A 385 17.93 7.49 0.68
CA GLU A 385 19.16 7.24 -0.08
C GLU A 385 19.76 8.54 -0.68
N ALA A 386 18.92 9.48 -1.11
CA ALA A 386 19.40 10.80 -1.55
C ALA A 386 20.19 11.52 -0.44
N VAL A 387 19.70 11.48 0.80
CA VAL A 387 20.39 12.09 1.96
C VAL A 387 21.71 11.36 2.25
N GLU A 388 21.72 10.04 2.25
CA GLU A 388 22.93 9.27 2.54
C GLU A 388 24.02 9.45 1.46
N ARG A 389 23.63 9.58 0.21
CA ARG A 389 24.58 9.86 -0.90
C ARG A 389 25.20 11.23 -0.76
N THR A 390 24.42 12.26 -0.41
CA THR A 390 24.94 13.61 -0.19
C THR A 390 25.97 13.64 0.93
N LYS A 391 25.73 12.91 2.03
CA LYS A 391 26.69 12.76 3.14
C LYS A 391 27.99 12.10 2.70
N ARG A 392 27.92 11.03 1.91
CA ARG A 392 29.10 10.30 1.39
C ARG A 392 29.93 11.18 0.43
N GLY A 393 29.27 11.94 -0.45
CA GLY A 393 29.93 12.86 -1.37
C GLY A 393 30.58 14.07 -0.70
N SER A 394 30.10 14.48 0.50
CA SER A 394 30.69 15.57 1.28
C SER A 394 31.86 15.12 2.16
N SER A 395 32.13 13.82 2.27
CA SER A 395 33.21 13.24 3.10
C SER A 395 34.40 12.73 2.26
N ALA A 396 34.33 12.87 0.95
CA ALA A 396 35.38 12.60 -0.03
C ALA A 396 35.98 13.92 -0.54
#